data_c475df786516c2adb3332ba21c95aa8d
#
_entry.id   c475df786516c2adb3332ba21c95aa8d
#
_cell.length_a   1.000
_cell.length_b   1.000
_cell.length_c   1.000
_cell.angle_alpha   90.00
_cell.angle_beta   90.00
_cell.angle_gamma   90.00
#
_symmetry.space_group_name_H-M   'P 1'
#
loop_
_entity.id
_entity.type
_entity.pdbx_description
1 polymer ?
#
loop_
_entity_poly.entity_id
_entity_poly.type
_entity_poly.pdbx_seq_one_letter_code
_entity_poly.pdbx_strand_id
1 'polypeptide(L)'
;NINSGTMNHAGVREVGKVLRAELDQLGFKTRWIDMPAAMQRAGHLVGTREGRQGKRVLLLGHLDTVFEPDSPVQKWQRKGDRVSGQGVSDMKGGNVVVIEALRALHKVGALDNTQIAVMFTGDEENAGDPKDISRGDMVALAKKSDVALAFEGTVLDKEGRATATVGRRSSSSFALDVR
;
A
#
# COMPACT_ATOMS: atom_id res chain seq x y z
N ASN A 1 11.79 -0.68 11.91
CA ASN A 1 13.09 -0.88 11.24
C ASN A 1 13.13 -2.18 10.42
N ILE A 2 12.05 -2.54 9.74
CA ILE A 2 12.03 -3.67 8.80
C ILE A 2 12.43 -3.12 7.44
N ASN A 3 13.55 -3.63 6.87
CA ASN A 3 13.87 -3.34 5.48
C ASN A 3 12.87 -4.07 4.58
N SER A 4 12.27 -3.34 3.66
CA SER A 4 11.33 -3.89 2.67
C SER A 4 11.60 -3.35 1.26
N GLY A 5 12.86 -3.27 0.86
CA GLY A 5 13.18 -3.09 -0.56
C GLY A 5 12.42 -4.11 -1.40
N THR A 6 11.98 -3.74 -2.59
CA THR A 6 11.09 -4.62 -3.40
C THR A 6 11.67 -6.01 -3.60
N MET A 7 13.00 -6.12 -3.74
CA MET A 7 13.67 -7.41 -3.93
C MET A 7 13.98 -8.13 -2.60
N ASN A 8 13.82 -7.48 -1.46
CA ASN A 8 13.87 -8.12 -0.16
C ASN A 8 12.51 -8.74 0.19
N HIS A 9 12.16 -9.84 -0.48
CA HIS A 9 10.85 -10.49 -0.34
C HIS A 9 10.52 -10.86 1.11
N ALA A 10 11.50 -11.27 1.89
CA ALA A 10 11.31 -11.58 3.31
C ALA A 10 10.88 -10.34 4.10
N GLY A 11 11.54 -9.20 3.87
CA GLY A 11 11.21 -7.95 4.53
C GLY A 11 9.85 -7.40 4.13
N VAL A 12 9.50 -7.48 2.85
CA VAL A 12 8.14 -7.11 2.36
C VAL A 12 7.07 -7.94 3.07
N ARG A 13 7.28 -9.27 3.21
CA ARG A 13 6.37 -10.15 3.94
C ARG A 13 6.29 -9.83 5.43
N GLU A 14 7.40 -9.46 6.06
CA GLU A 14 7.39 -9.06 7.48
C GLU A 14 6.57 -7.77 7.69
N VAL A 15 6.71 -6.75 6.83
CA VAL A 15 5.83 -5.57 6.87
C VAL A 15 4.37 -5.99 6.66
N GLY A 16 4.12 -6.89 5.71
CA GLY A 16 2.80 -7.44 5.46
C GLY A 16 2.21 -8.15 6.69
N LYS A 17 3.01 -8.92 7.45
CA LYS A 17 2.55 -9.57 8.69
C LYS A 17 2.14 -8.57 9.76
N VAL A 18 2.89 -7.48 9.92
CA VAL A 18 2.55 -6.41 10.87
C VAL A 18 1.19 -5.80 10.50
N LEU A 19 1.01 -5.37 9.25
CA LEU A 19 -0.24 -4.76 8.81
C LEU A 19 -1.42 -5.75 8.79
N ARG A 20 -1.14 -7.02 8.51
CA ARG A 20 -2.15 -8.09 8.59
C ARG A 20 -2.70 -8.22 10.01
N ALA A 21 -1.83 -8.26 11.02
CA ALA A 21 -2.25 -8.36 12.41
C ALA A 21 -3.16 -7.18 12.82
N GLU A 22 -2.87 -5.98 12.33
CA GLU A 22 -3.71 -4.80 12.54
C GLU A 22 -5.08 -4.93 11.88
N LEU A 23 -5.12 -5.36 10.62
CA LEU A 23 -6.38 -5.57 9.89
C LEU A 23 -7.23 -6.69 10.51
N ASP A 24 -6.60 -7.79 10.95
CA ASP A 24 -7.28 -8.91 11.61
C ASP A 24 -7.96 -8.44 12.91
N GLN A 25 -7.29 -7.61 13.72
CA GLN A 25 -7.87 -7.01 14.94
C GLN A 25 -9.07 -6.09 14.65
N LEU A 26 -9.09 -5.47 13.48
CA LEU A 26 -10.20 -4.62 13.00
C LEU A 26 -11.31 -5.42 12.33
N GLY A 27 -11.25 -6.76 12.36
CA GLY A 27 -12.28 -7.65 11.85
C GLY A 27 -12.27 -7.81 10.33
N PHE A 28 -11.15 -7.52 9.67
CA PHE A 28 -10.98 -7.83 8.25
C PHE A 28 -10.64 -9.31 8.06
N LYS A 29 -11.16 -9.92 7.01
CA LYS A 29 -10.71 -11.22 6.51
C LYS A 29 -9.48 -10.99 5.64
N THR A 30 -8.32 -11.40 6.10
CA THR A 30 -7.06 -11.15 5.40
C THR A 30 -6.54 -12.37 4.66
N ARG A 31 -5.89 -12.13 3.53
CA ARG A 31 -5.16 -13.15 2.76
C ARG A 31 -3.90 -12.56 2.14
N TRP A 32 -2.90 -13.40 1.97
CA TRP A 32 -1.74 -13.10 1.14
C TRP A 32 -1.97 -13.63 -0.27
N ILE A 33 -1.58 -12.85 -1.28
CA ILE A 33 -1.58 -13.28 -2.68
C ILE A 33 -0.12 -13.46 -3.08
N ASP A 34 0.27 -14.69 -3.34
CA ASP A 34 1.60 -14.99 -3.85
C ASP A 34 1.71 -14.66 -5.34
N MET A 35 2.83 -14.07 -5.75
CA MET A 35 3.14 -13.92 -7.16
C MET A 35 3.79 -15.20 -7.71
N PRO A 36 3.66 -15.45 -9.02
CA PRO A 36 4.37 -16.54 -9.67
C PRO A 36 5.87 -16.49 -9.38
N ALA A 37 6.50 -17.63 -9.08
CA ALA A 37 7.91 -17.68 -8.69
C ALA A 37 8.85 -17.01 -9.72
N ALA A 38 8.54 -17.17 -11.01
CA ALA A 38 9.31 -16.54 -12.10
C ALA A 38 9.27 -15.02 -12.06
N MET A 39 8.24 -14.41 -11.45
CA MET A 39 8.13 -12.95 -11.31
C MET A 39 9.09 -12.38 -10.27
N GLN A 40 9.56 -13.20 -9.33
CA GLN A 40 10.46 -12.77 -8.24
C GLN A 40 9.93 -11.55 -7.48
N ARG A 41 8.70 -11.65 -6.98
CA ARG A 41 8.05 -10.62 -6.14
C ARG A 41 7.40 -11.27 -4.93
N ALA A 42 7.36 -10.52 -3.82
CA ALA A 42 6.89 -11.05 -2.54
C ALA A 42 5.40 -11.39 -2.53
N GLY A 43 4.61 -10.72 -3.35
CA GLY A 43 3.16 -10.82 -3.34
C GLY A 43 2.48 -9.68 -2.60
N HIS A 44 1.18 -9.80 -2.34
CA HIS A 44 0.32 -8.73 -1.85
C HIS A 44 -0.48 -9.15 -0.62
N LEU A 45 -0.75 -8.20 0.27
CA LEU A 45 -1.71 -8.37 1.36
C LEU A 45 -3.05 -7.79 0.95
N VAL A 46 -4.11 -8.58 1.10
CA VAL A 46 -5.49 -8.12 0.93
C VAL A 46 -6.28 -8.38 2.21
N GLY A 47 -7.02 -7.37 2.66
CA GLY A 47 -8.02 -7.47 3.71
C GLY A 47 -9.39 -7.07 3.18
N THR A 48 -10.45 -7.78 3.55
CA THR A 48 -11.81 -7.44 3.14
C THR A 48 -12.76 -7.44 4.33
N ARG A 49 -13.67 -6.50 4.30
CA ARG A 49 -14.82 -6.40 5.18
C ARG A 49 -16.09 -6.41 4.33
N GLU A 50 -16.96 -7.35 4.58
CA GLU A 50 -18.21 -7.48 3.86
C GLU A 50 -19.33 -6.81 4.64
N GLY A 51 -20.16 -6.05 3.95
CA GLY A 51 -21.32 -5.37 4.51
C GLY A 51 -22.29 -4.96 3.42
N ARG A 52 -23.28 -4.15 3.78
CA ARG A 52 -24.34 -3.69 2.85
C ARG A 52 -24.58 -2.19 2.91
N GLN A 53 -23.87 -1.48 3.77
CA GLN A 53 -24.05 -0.03 3.97
C GLN A 53 -22.95 0.77 3.30
N GLY A 54 -23.30 1.91 2.78
CA GLY A 54 -22.39 2.90 2.22
C GLY A 54 -21.81 2.51 0.86
N LYS A 55 -20.77 3.19 0.49
CA LYS A 55 -19.99 2.93 -0.72
C LYS A 55 -19.03 1.74 -0.51
N ARG A 56 -18.76 1.01 -1.58
CA ARG A 56 -17.69 0.02 -1.62
C ARG A 56 -16.37 0.75 -1.77
N VAL A 57 -15.56 0.73 -0.71
CA VAL A 57 -14.31 1.49 -0.63
C VAL A 57 -13.14 0.55 -0.85
N LEU A 58 -12.19 0.93 -1.71
CA LEU A 58 -10.90 0.30 -1.84
C LEU A 58 -9.83 1.23 -1.29
N LEU A 59 -9.09 0.77 -0.28
CA LEU A 59 -7.93 1.46 0.27
C LEU A 59 -6.67 0.82 -0.33
N LEU A 60 -5.82 1.62 -0.94
CA LEU A 60 -4.61 1.16 -1.62
C LEU A 60 -3.36 1.68 -0.91
N GLY A 61 -2.35 0.84 -0.86
CA GLY A 61 -1.02 1.16 -0.43
C GLY A 61 -0.02 0.12 -0.90
N HIS A 62 1.24 0.26 -0.47
CA HIS A 62 2.27 -0.72 -0.75
C HIS A 62 3.16 -1.01 0.47
N LEU A 63 3.79 -2.18 0.45
CA LEU A 63 4.62 -2.72 1.53
C LEU A 63 6.11 -2.48 1.28
N ASP A 64 6.48 -2.42 0.00
CA ASP A 64 7.84 -2.30 -0.46
C ASP A 64 8.34 -0.85 -0.40
N THR A 65 9.60 -0.68 -0.65
CA THR A 65 10.29 0.61 -0.74
C THR A 65 11.42 0.51 -1.76
N VAL A 66 11.91 1.64 -2.25
CA VAL A 66 13.12 1.72 -3.09
C VAL A 66 14.42 1.38 -2.33
N PHE A 67 14.34 1.18 -1.01
CA PHE A 67 15.53 1.00 -0.16
C PHE A 67 15.87 -0.48 0.01
N GLU A 68 16.69 -1.02 -0.89
CA GLU A 68 17.18 -2.39 -0.79
C GLU A 68 18.13 -2.57 0.43
N PRO A 69 18.49 -3.81 0.84
CA PRO A 69 19.30 -4.07 2.03
C PRO A 69 20.68 -3.40 2.04
N ASP A 70 21.24 -3.07 0.90
CA ASP A 70 22.51 -2.36 0.72
C ASP A 70 22.37 -0.84 0.71
N SER A 71 21.16 -0.31 0.77
CA SER A 71 20.90 1.13 0.85
C SER A 71 21.48 1.73 2.13
N PRO A 72 22.06 2.93 2.08
CA PRO A 72 22.55 3.63 3.29
C PRO A 72 21.41 4.05 4.24
N VAL A 73 20.18 4.13 3.75
CA VAL A 73 18.99 4.51 4.54
C VAL A 73 18.34 3.24 5.10
N GLN A 74 18.72 2.84 6.33
CA GLN A 74 18.20 1.61 6.93
C GLN A 74 17.37 1.83 8.18
N LYS A 75 17.69 2.84 8.99
CA LYS A 75 17.11 3.00 10.33
C LYS A 75 16.11 4.15 10.38
N TRP A 76 15.03 3.90 11.08
CA TRP A 76 14.13 4.95 11.51
C TRP A 76 14.81 5.84 12.54
N GLN A 77 14.71 7.15 12.35
CA GLN A 77 15.27 8.16 13.23
C GLN A 77 14.27 9.28 13.47
N ARG A 78 14.23 9.78 14.70
CA ARG A 78 13.43 10.95 15.06
C ARG A 78 14.34 12.06 15.54
N LYS A 79 14.13 13.27 14.98
CA LYS A 79 14.80 14.49 15.41
C LYS A 79 13.74 15.59 15.60
N GLY A 80 13.38 15.87 16.85
CA GLY A 80 12.26 16.75 17.18
C GLY A 80 10.95 16.21 16.60
N ASP A 81 10.31 17.02 15.76
CA ASP A 81 9.03 16.68 15.10
C ASP A 81 9.20 15.99 13.73
N ARG A 82 10.45 15.77 13.32
CA ARG A 82 10.76 15.13 12.05
C ARG A 82 11.16 13.68 12.26
N VAL A 83 10.69 12.83 11.35
CA VAL A 83 11.04 11.41 11.28
C VAL A 83 11.63 11.12 9.91
N SER A 84 12.71 10.34 9.87
CA SER A 84 13.31 9.83 8.65
C SER A 84 13.50 8.32 8.73
N GLY A 85 13.52 7.66 7.59
CA GLY A 85 13.69 6.21 7.49
C GLY A 85 13.03 5.65 6.25
N GLN A 86 13.22 4.37 6.01
CA GLN A 86 12.67 3.67 4.85
C GLN A 86 11.14 3.72 4.84
N GLY A 87 10.57 4.26 3.77
CA GLY A 87 9.13 4.31 3.57
C GLY A 87 8.37 5.21 4.55
N VAL A 88 9.04 6.10 5.30
CA VAL A 88 8.37 7.02 6.23
C VAL A 88 7.37 7.90 5.49
N SER A 89 7.72 8.35 4.29
CA SER A 89 6.84 9.13 3.41
C SER A 89 6.17 8.23 2.37
N ASP A 90 6.92 7.31 1.79
CA ASP A 90 6.56 6.45 0.68
C ASP A 90 6.76 4.97 1.05
N MET A 91 5.66 4.18 1.38
CA MET A 91 4.43 4.81 1.89
C MET A 91 4.01 4.18 3.23
N LYS A 92 4.96 3.68 4.04
CA LYS A 92 4.65 3.10 5.38
C LYS A 92 3.90 4.08 6.28
N GLY A 93 4.23 5.39 6.18
CA GLY A 93 3.48 6.44 6.87
C GLY A 93 2.02 6.50 6.42
N GLY A 94 1.76 6.43 5.12
CA GLY A 94 0.41 6.35 4.57
C GLY A 94 -0.34 5.09 5.01
N ASN A 95 0.35 3.94 5.06
CA ASN A 95 -0.24 2.71 5.60
C ASN A 95 -0.65 2.86 7.07
N VAL A 96 0.16 3.56 7.88
CA VAL A 96 -0.20 3.88 9.28
C VAL A 96 -1.44 4.76 9.32
N VAL A 97 -1.54 5.78 8.46
CA VAL A 97 -2.74 6.63 8.36
C VAL A 97 -3.98 5.80 8.06
N VAL A 98 -3.90 4.85 7.13
CA VAL A 98 -5.01 3.92 6.82
C VAL A 98 -5.42 3.13 8.05
N ILE A 99 -4.47 2.51 8.75
CA ILE A 99 -4.76 1.69 9.93
C ILE A 99 -5.36 2.54 11.06
N GLU A 100 -4.81 3.71 11.36
CA GLU A 100 -5.32 4.58 12.42
C GLU A 100 -6.71 5.14 12.10
N ALA A 101 -6.97 5.49 10.85
CA ALA A 101 -8.31 5.88 10.41
C ALA A 101 -9.32 4.73 10.61
N LEU A 102 -8.97 3.52 10.22
CA LEU A 102 -9.81 2.33 10.43
C LEU A 102 -10.02 2.04 11.93
N ARG A 103 -8.98 2.19 12.77
CA ARG A 103 -9.11 2.06 14.23
C ARG A 103 -10.07 3.09 14.83
N ALA A 104 -9.95 4.35 14.41
CA ALA A 104 -10.85 5.41 14.87
C ALA A 104 -12.31 5.12 14.51
N LEU A 105 -12.56 4.67 13.28
CA LEU A 105 -13.89 4.28 12.80
C LEU A 105 -14.41 3.04 13.54
N HIS A 106 -13.55 2.05 13.76
CA HIS A 106 -13.91 0.84 14.51
C HIS A 106 -14.34 1.16 15.94
N LYS A 107 -13.60 2.04 16.62
CA LYS A 107 -13.87 2.44 18.01
C LYS A 107 -15.26 3.06 18.20
N VAL A 108 -15.80 3.72 17.19
CA VAL A 108 -17.12 4.35 17.23
C VAL A 108 -18.22 3.53 16.52
N GLY A 109 -17.93 2.27 16.15
CA GLY A 109 -18.88 1.39 15.45
C GLY A 109 -19.14 1.77 13.99
N ALA A 110 -18.41 2.73 13.43
CA ALA A 110 -18.64 3.21 12.08
C ALA A 110 -18.16 2.25 10.97
N LEU A 111 -17.45 1.18 11.33
CA LEU A 111 -17.10 0.10 10.40
C LEU A 111 -18.19 -0.97 10.27
N ASP A 112 -19.20 -0.95 11.12
CA ASP A 112 -20.20 -2.02 11.15
C ASP A 112 -21.00 -2.03 9.85
N ASN A 113 -21.15 -3.23 9.28
CA ASN A 113 -21.88 -3.46 8.03
C ASN A 113 -21.36 -2.65 6.81
N THR A 114 -20.11 -2.13 6.86
CA THR A 114 -19.48 -1.44 5.73
C THR A 114 -18.81 -2.42 4.75
N GLN A 115 -18.58 -1.98 3.53
CA GLN A 115 -17.90 -2.73 2.47
C GLN A 115 -16.54 -2.09 2.19
N ILE A 116 -15.49 -2.64 2.75
CA ILE A 116 -14.14 -2.10 2.60
C ILE A 116 -13.19 -3.21 2.15
N ALA A 117 -12.43 -2.95 1.10
CA ALA A 117 -11.26 -3.71 0.72
C ALA A 117 -10.01 -2.88 0.98
N VAL A 118 -8.98 -3.50 1.50
CA VAL A 118 -7.63 -2.93 1.65
C VAL A 118 -6.69 -3.80 0.83
N MET A 119 -5.85 -3.20 0.01
CA MET A 119 -4.80 -3.91 -0.69
C MET A 119 -3.48 -3.17 -0.53
N PHE A 120 -2.50 -3.88 0.01
CA PHE A 120 -1.11 -3.44 0.08
C PHE A 120 -0.28 -4.30 -0.86
N THR A 121 0.20 -3.69 -1.95
CA THR A 121 1.06 -4.37 -2.93
C THR A 121 2.48 -4.49 -2.42
N GLY A 122 3.19 -5.52 -2.81
CA GLY A 122 4.58 -5.75 -2.40
C GLY A 122 5.59 -5.50 -3.52
N ASP A 123 5.19 -4.78 -4.55
CA ASP A 123 6.00 -4.51 -5.73
C ASP A 123 5.62 -3.19 -6.45
N GLU A 124 5.21 -2.17 -5.69
CA GLU A 124 4.82 -0.89 -6.27
C GLU A 124 6.03 -0.21 -6.91
N GLU A 125 7.13 -0.15 -6.18
CA GLU A 125 8.38 0.55 -6.53
C GLU A 125 9.16 -0.13 -7.67
N ASN A 126 8.98 -1.43 -7.81
CA ASN A 126 9.55 -2.22 -8.90
C ASN A 126 8.56 -3.32 -9.31
N ALA A 127 7.60 -2.93 -10.14
CA ALA A 127 6.49 -3.80 -10.52
C ALA A 127 6.96 -5.10 -11.19
N GLY A 128 6.35 -6.21 -10.77
CA GLY A 128 6.54 -7.49 -11.43
C GLY A 128 6.00 -7.47 -12.87
N ASP A 129 6.63 -8.25 -13.73
CA ASP A 129 6.24 -8.40 -15.14
C ASP A 129 5.81 -9.87 -15.40
N PRO A 130 4.73 -10.10 -16.16
CA PRO A 130 3.86 -9.11 -16.80
C PRO A 130 2.92 -8.39 -15.84
N LYS A 131 2.64 -7.11 -16.11
CA LYS A 131 1.85 -6.24 -15.25
C LYS A 131 0.39 -6.65 -15.10
N ASP A 132 -0.19 -7.32 -16.07
CA ASP A 132 -1.55 -7.85 -15.99
C ASP A 132 -1.69 -8.92 -14.89
N ILE A 133 -0.65 -9.68 -14.61
CA ILE A 133 -0.60 -10.61 -13.47
C ILE A 133 -0.35 -9.83 -12.18
N SER A 134 0.72 -9.03 -12.11
CA SER A 134 1.11 -8.28 -10.91
C SER A 134 0.02 -7.30 -10.43
N ARG A 135 -0.78 -6.75 -11.32
CA ARG A 135 -1.86 -5.79 -11.01
C ARG A 135 -3.27 -6.38 -11.16
N GLY A 136 -3.40 -7.62 -11.59
CA GLY A 136 -4.69 -8.25 -11.88
C GLY A 136 -5.66 -8.23 -10.70
N ASP A 137 -5.21 -8.59 -9.51
CA ASP A 137 -6.03 -8.57 -8.30
C ASP A 137 -6.44 -7.15 -7.89
N MET A 138 -5.55 -6.17 -8.04
CA MET A 138 -5.86 -4.75 -7.79
C MET A 138 -6.97 -4.26 -8.72
N VAL A 139 -6.84 -4.55 -10.01
CA VAL A 139 -7.84 -4.19 -11.03
C VAL A 139 -9.16 -4.87 -10.74
N ALA A 140 -9.14 -6.15 -10.34
CA ALA A 140 -10.34 -6.90 -9.98
C ALA A 140 -11.05 -6.31 -8.75
N LEU A 141 -10.31 -5.86 -7.73
CA LEU A 141 -10.88 -5.16 -6.57
C LEU A 141 -11.41 -3.79 -6.95
N ALA A 142 -10.68 -3.02 -7.75
CA ALA A 142 -11.09 -1.69 -8.20
C ALA A 142 -12.41 -1.74 -9.00
N LYS A 143 -12.59 -2.72 -9.89
CA LYS A 143 -13.84 -2.93 -10.64
C LYS A 143 -15.05 -3.23 -9.75
N LYS A 144 -14.83 -3.71 -8.53
CA LYS A 144 -15.89 -4.01 -7.54
C LYS A 144 -16.12 -2.87 -6.56
N SER A 145 -15.37 -1.79 -6.66
CA SER A 145 -15.41 -0.67 -5.72
C SER A 145 -16.04 0.56 -6.36
N ASP A 146 -16.66 1.41 -5.55
CA ASP A 146 -17.26 2.67 -5.99
C ASP A 146 -16.25 3.82 -5.89
N VAL A 147 -15.26 3.68 -5.01
CA VAL A 147 -14.17 4.65 -4.80
C VAL A 147 -12.91 3.92 -4.39
N ALA A 148 -11.77 4.41 -4.88
CA ALA A 148 -10.43 3.97 -4.44
C ALA A 148 -9.68 5.17 -3.87
N LEU A 149 -9.02 4.96 -2.72
CA LEU A 149 -8.21 5.96 -2.01
C LEU A 149 -6.81 5.39 -1.80
N ALA A 150 -5.79 6.15 -2.19
CA ALA A 150 -4.39 5.86 -1.93
C ALA A 150 -3.78 6.95 -1.05
N PHE A 151 -2.97 6.55 -0.08
CA PHE A 151 -2.40 7.44 0.94
C PHE A 151 -0.90 7.61 0.76
N GLU A 152 -0.49 7.86 -0.48
CA GLU A 152 0.87 8.25 -0.83
C GLU A 152 1.28 9.57 -0.19
N GLY A 153 2.53 10.00 -0.37
CA GLY A 153 3.02 11.26 0.17
C GLY A 153 2.09 12.44 -0.15
N THR A 154 1.75 13.20 0.89
CA THR A 154 0.81 14.33 0.77
C THR A 154 1.41 15.45 -0.06
N VAL A 155 0.69 15.89 -1.09
CA VAL A 155 1.01 17.11 -1.83
C VAL A 155 0.41 18.31 -1.08
N LEU A 156 1.24 19.30 -0.80
CA LEU A 156 0.81 20.56 -0.22
C LEU A 156 0.56 21.59 -1.32
N ASP A 157 -0.46 22.42 -1.15
CA ASP A 157 -0.68 23.60 -1.99
C ASP A 157 0.32 24.74 -1.64
N LYS A 158 0.19 25.86 -2.32
CA LYS A 158 1.09 27.02 -2.11
C LYS A 158 0.97 27.60 -0.70
N GLU A 159 -0.14 27.39 -0.03
CA GLU A 159 -0.41 27.82 1.34
C GLU A 159 -0.05 26.76 2.39
N GLY A 160 0.53 25.63 1.97
CA GLY A 160 0.94 24.53 2.84
C GLY A 160 -0.21 23.63 3.31
N ARG A 161 -1.37 23.68 2.67
CA ARG A 161 -2.52 22.83 3.02
C ARG A 161 -2.44 21.48 2.29
N ALA A 162 -2.81 20.41 2.96
CA ALA A 162 -2.90 19.10 2.35
C ALA A 162 -3.95 19.07 1.22
N THR A 163 -3.59 18.47 0.08
CA THR A 163 -4.46 18.32 -1.08
C THR A 163 -4.69 16.86 -1.42
N ALA A 164 -5.84 16.58 -2.05
CA ALA A 164 -6.12 15.28 -2.65
C ALA A 164 -5.89 15.35 -4.17
N THR A 165 -5.08 14.44 -4.69
CA THR A 165 -4.89 14.28 -6.13
C THR A 165 -6.05 13.49 -6.72
N VAL A 166 -6.85 14.12 -7.58
CA VAL A 166 -8.04 13.51 -8.20
C VAL A 166 -7.85 13.10 -9.66
N GLY A 167 -6.65 13.34 -10.22
CA GLY A 167 -6.30 12.95 -11.57
C GLY A 167 -4.79 12.91 -11.75
N ARG A 168 -4.29 11.96 -12.53
CA ARG A 168 -2.86 11.80 -12.82
C ARG A 168 -2.61 11.64 -14.30
N ARG A 169 -1.42 12.02 -14.73
CA ARG A 169 -0.92 11.72 -16.06
C ARG A 169 -0.57 10.23 -16.17
N SER A 170 -0.72 9.65 -17.33
CA SER A 170 -0.11 8.36 -17.65
C SER A 170 1.40 8.51 -17.84
N SER A 171 2.13 7.42 -17.60
CA SER A 171 3.56 7.30 -17.90
C SER A 171 3.77 6.08 -18.78
N SER A 172 4.64 6.20 -19.78
CA SER A 172 5.03 5.10 -20.66
C SER A 172 6.53 5.17 -20.90
N SER A 173 7.18 4.01 -20.94
CA SER A 173 8.59 3.87 -21.29
C SER A 173 8.71 3.19 -22.64
N PHE A 174 9.64 3.64 -23.46
CA PHE A 174 9.94 3.09 -24.78
C PHE A 174 11.42 2.77 -24.86
N ALA A 175 11.76 1.65 -25.51
CA ALA A 175 13.12 1.34 -25.90
C ALA A 175 13.20 1.34 -27.44
N LEU A 176 14.20 2.01 -28.00
CA LEU A 176 14.52 1.94 -29.41
C LEU A 176 15.82 1.14 -29.58
N ASP A 177 15.73 0.01 -30.27
CA ASP A 177 16.88 -0.82 -30.63
C ASP A 177 17.19 -0.55 -32.13
N VAL A 178 18.34 0.06 -32.43
CA VAL A 178 18.79 0.32 -33.77
C VAL A 178 19.93 -0.64 -34.09
N ARG A 179 19.73 -1.51 -35.09
CA ARG A 179 20.72 -2.47 -35.58
C ARG A 179 21.33 -2.02 -36.90
#